data_bbf2723d1ba50b43e4b375969e2c86d7
#
_entry.id   bbf2723d1ba50b43e4b375969e2c86d7
#
_cell.length_a   1.000
_cell.length_b   1.000
_cell.length_c   1.000
_cell.angle_alpha   90.00
_cell.angle_beta   90.00
_cell.angle_gamma   90.00
#
_symmetry.space_group_name_H-M   'P 1'
#
loop_
_entity.id
_entity.type
_entity.pdbx_description
1 polymer ?
#
loop_
_entity_poly.entity_id
_entity_poly.type
_entity_poly.pdbx_seq_one_letter_code
_entity_poly.pdbx_strand_id
1 'polypeptide(L)'
;MKKTFKYMTLAAAAVLTAACSQEDFTTSYYDDPNAVQITAQVGEGEVGGGFVTRSTPAGETETAFNIGDRISVSTADQGPVVYAFNSSAWNPENGKFLKWTSDQMTFTAYYPVADGVDENTFVVPTDQTEANKIATADYMTYSASVARAQDHNGVNLQMVRKMARIVIVPTLQNQFTGYEVTAVTVHGNTAGYSGGTTTTGDLAVNAYKHTDDKFYALLSPTITDANSCFIDVTITKDDVSETLHARGIPATTAGNSYTVNLTVGKNVANITGITINEWASGSAIGTNEEADLVPYVTFSAESEQTFKMNFQPQSVYNAFSLVGGDYFEYSVGGGKWTRFTSTISDENAVAFGGAKGNLRLRGKSSKGTAVSDTNYSTISFGNTTAVSCTGDIRTLIDYKSYASANTENARFCYLFSGCTALSTAPELPAMTLADYCYFYMFNGCSSLTTAPELSAMTLDVYCYAQMFLSCTSLTIAPALPATELKEACYYATFEGCTSLKTAPELNATTLVQGCYQKIFKDCLALENVTMLATDGFDTNWCLNNWLGYYKDYGDGNVEDCSAGKNASTRTLTLANVEVYNKLVANQITKESTWITDYWKTGHQSTTINYMNNQ
;
A
#
# COMPACT_ATOMS: atom_id res chain seq x y z
N MET A 1 -0.80 -56.02 -22.88
CA MET A 1 -0.71 -56.42 -21.49
C MET A 1 -1.31 -55.32 -20.64
N LYS A 2 -2.49 -55.58 -20.10
CA LYS A 2 -3.26 -54.65 -19.27
C LYS A 2 -2.71 -54.77 -17.84
N LYS A 3 -2.35 -53.68 -17.18
CA LYS A 3 -2.15 -53.66 -15.71
C LYS A 3 -3.19 -52.73 -15.10
N THR A 4 -4.08 -53.38 -14.39
CA THR A 4 -5.13 -52.84 -13.54
C THR A 4 -4.49 -52.35 -12.22
N PHE A 5 -4.69 -51.09 -11.84
CA PHE A 5 -4.37 -50.61 -10.50
C PHE A 5 -5.57 -50.82 -9.58
N LYS A 6 -5.36 -51.61 -8.52
CA LYS A 6 -6.31 -51.84 -7.42
C LYS A 6 -6.13 -50.73 -6.38
N TYR A 7 -7.22 -50.08 -6.02
CA TYR A 7 -7.29 -49.25 -4.82
C TYR A 7 -7.22 -50.13 -3.57
N MET A 8 -6.26 -49.80 -2.70
CA MET A 8 -6.17 -50.39 -1.36
C MET A 8 -6.73 -49.38 -0.35
N THR A 9 -7.95 -49.62 0.09
CA THR A 9 -8.51 -49.02 1.30
C THR A 9 -7.86 -49.66 2.52
N LEU A 10 -7.13 -48.92 3.33
CA LEU A 10 -6.58 -49.39 4.60
C LEU A 10 -7.57 -49.01 5.70
N ALA A 11 -8.36 -49.98 6.16
CA ALA A 11 -9.15 -49.89 7.38
C ALA A 11 -8.23 -50.26 8.57
N ALA A 12 -7.95 -49.33 9.46
CA ALA A 12 -7.32 -49.61 10.73
C ALA A 12 -8.41 -49.97 11.76
N ALA A 13 -8.57 -51.22 12.04
CA ALA A 13 -9.40 -51.70 13.13
C ALA A 13 -8.62 -51.60 14.45
N ALA A 14 -9.02 -50.71 15.34
CA ALA A 14 -8.59 -50.71 16.73
C ALA A 14 -9.55 -51.58 17.54
N VAL A 15 -9.02 -52.66 18.09
CA VAL A 15 -9.73 -53.52 19.04
C VAL A 15 -9.69 -52.87 20.42
N LEU A 16 -10.84 -52.42 20.91
CA LEU A 16 -11.04 -52.05 22.32
C LEU A 16 -11.83 -53.13 23.01
N THR A 17 -11.23 -53.74 24.02
CA THR A 17 -11.87 -54.71 24.95
C THR A 17 -12.87 -53.97 25.84
N ALA A 18 -14.10 -54.47 25.83
CA ALA A 18 -15.23 -53.94 26.57
C ALA A 18 -15.11 -54.23 28.07
N ALA A 19 -15.45 -53.23 28.89
CA ALA A 19 -15.99 -53.42 30.22
C ALA A 19 -17.44 -52.98 30.18
N CYS A 20 -18.37 -53.91 30.42
CA CYS A 20 -19.80 -53.63 30.46
C CYS A 20 -20.19 -52.73 31.63
N SER A 21 -20.82 -51.62 31.36
CA SER A 21 -21.90 -51.06 32.20
C SER A 21 -23.05 -50.65 31.27
N GLN A 22 -24.22 -51.10 31.63
CA GLN A 22 -25.49 -50.92 30.96
C GLN A 22 -25.86 -49.44 31.06
N GLU A 23 -25.65 -48.66 30.00
CA GLU A 23 -26.24 -47.33 29.83
C GLU A 23 -26.70 -47.20 28.38
N ASP A 24 -27.80 -46.48 28.19
CA ASP A 24 -28.58 -46.26 26.98
C ASP A 24 -27.74 -46.25 25.69
N PHE A 25 -28.18 -47.02 24.68
CA PHE A 25 -27.67 -46.98 23.31
C PHE A 25 -28.02 -45.62 22.70
N THR A 26 -27.23 -44.60 22.99
CA THR A 26 -27.15 -43.42 22.14
C THR A 26 -26.35 -43.82 20.91
N THR A 27 -26.99 -43.85 19.73
CA THR A 27 -26.31 -44.06 18.46
C THR A 27 -25.13 -43.09 18.38
N SER A 28 -23.93 -43.63 18.11
CA SER A 28 -22.72 -42.81 17.93
C SER A 28 -22.94 -41.81 16.78
N TYR A 29 -22.33 -40.63 16.86
CA TYR A 29 -22.35 -39.60 15.81
C TYR A 29 -22.10 -40.18 14.40
N TYR A 30 -21.21 -41.16 14.31
CA TYR A 30 -20.86 -41.80 13.03
C TYR A 30 -21.83 -42.91 12.59
N ASP A 31 -22.62 -43.43 13.49
CA ASP A 31 -23.55 -44.53 13.24
C ASP A 31 -25.00 -44.05 13.04
N ASP A 32 -25.32 -42.80 13.36
CA ASP A 32 -26.65 -42.24 13.16
C ASP A 32 -26.87 -41.86 11.70
N PRO A 33 -27.80 -42.50 10.98
CA PRO A 33 -28.04 -42.20 9.56
C PRO A 33 -28.57 -40.79 9.30
N ASN A 34 -28.97 -40.06 10.34
CA ASN A 34 -29.42 -38.68 10.23
C ASN A 34 -28.43 -37.66 10.82
N ALA A 35 -27.31 -38.09 11.36
CA ALA A 35 -26.31 -37.19 11.88
C ALA A 35 -25.78 -36.26 10.77
N VAL A 36 -25.79 -34.95 11.02
CA VAL A 36 -25.18 -33.95 10.12
C VAL A 36 -23.68 -33.99 10.29
N GLN A 37 -22.96 -34.41 9.27
CA GLN A 37 -21.50 -34.43 9.27
C GLN A 37 -20.97 -33.09 8.82
N ILE A 38 -20.32 -32.38 9.73
CA ILE A 38 -19.81 -31.04 9.48
C ILE A 38 -18.40 -31.10 8.90
N THR A 39 -18.18 -30.31 7.84
CA THR A 39 -16.88 -29.83 7.41
C THR A 39 -16.92 -28.31 7.38
N ALA A 40 -15.81 -27.65 7.68
CA ALA A 40 -15.72 -26.19 7.64
C ALA A 40 -14.40 -25.76 7.00
N GLN A 41 -14.49 -24.70 6.21
CA GLN A 41 -13.34 -24.05 5.59
C GLN A 41 -13.54 -22.53 5.62
N VAL A 42 -12.47 -21.78 5.42
CA VAL A 42 -12.50 -20.32 5.41
C VAL A 42 -12.55 -19.83 3.96
N GLY A 43 -13.54 -18.98 3.63
CA GLY A 43 -13.70 -18.39 2.30
C GLY A 43 -14.34 -19.31 1.24
N GLU A 44 -14.47 -18.81 0.02
CA GLU A 44 -14.98 -19.54 -1.13
C GLU A 44 -13.84 -20.30 -1.83
N GLY A 45 -13.62 -21.57 -1.50
CA GLY A 45 -12.62 -22.42 -2.16
C GLY A 45 -13.25 -23.67 -2.75
N GLU A 46 -12.88 -24.08 -3.96
CA GLU A 46 -13.27 -25.38 -4.53
C GLU A 46 -12.67 -26.53 -3.71
N VAL A 47 -13.45 -27.61 -3.57
CA VAL A 47 -13.07 -28.84 -2.86
C VAL A 47 -11.97 -29.57 -3.64
N GLY A 48 -10.75 -29.16 -3.48
CA GLY A 48 -9.54 -29.88 -3.91
C GLY A 48 -8.87 -30.50 -2.68
N GLY A 49 -8.97 -31.80 -2.53
CA GLY A 49 -8.51 -32.54 -1.36
C GLY A 49 -7.02 -32.37 -1.07
N GLY A 50 -6.71 -31.55 -0.11
CA GLY A 50 -5.42 -31.42 0.53
C GLY A 50 -5.60 -30.68 1.85
N PHE A 51 -5.40 -31.38 2.96
CA PHE A 51 -5.48 -30.77 4.29
C PHE A 51 -4.31 -29.81 4.49
N VAL A 52 -4.59 -28.52 4.53
CA VAL A 52 -3.62 -27.50 4.95
C VAL A 52 -4.09 -26.97 6.29
N THR A 53 -3.26 -27.07 7.31
CA THR A 53 -3.56 -26.57 8.64
C THR A 53 -3.53 -25.05 8.65
N ARG A 54 -4.52 -24.41 9.29
CA ARG A 54 -4.50 -22.97 9.57
C ARG A 54 -3.21 -22.66 10.35
N SER A 55 -2.33 -21.86 9.75
CA SER A 55 -1.27 -21.20 10.50
C SER A 55 -1.88 -20.07 11.34
N THR A 56 -1.21 -19.66 12.41
CA THR A 56 -1.56 -18.44 13.16
C THR A 56 -1.86 -17.28 12.20
N PRO A 57 -2.76 -16.30 12.53
CA PRO A 57 -3.14 -15.18 11.65
C PRO A 57 -2.00 -14.32 11.10
N ALA A 58 -0.77 -14.75 11.26
CA ALA A 58 0.46 -14.21 10.74
C ALA A 58 0.93 -14.86 9.41
N GLY A 59 0.22 -15.88 8.89
CA GLY A 59 0.52 -16.49 7.59
C GLY A 59 -0.21 -15.82 6.42
N GLU A 60 0.30 -15.93 5.21
CA GLU A 60 -0.27 -15.27 4.03
C GLU A 60 -1.49 -16.00 3.43
N THR A 61 -1.73 -17.26 3.80
CA THR A 61 -2.79 -18.11 3.25
C THR A 61 -3.51 -18.90 4.33
N GLU A 62 -4.41 -18.26 5.07
CA GLU A 62 -5.13 -18.89 6.16
C GLU A 62 -6.53 -19.33 5.72
N THR A 63 -6.61 -20.45 5.03
CA THR A 63 -7.88 -21.03 4.55
C THR A 63 -8.37 -22.25 5.34
N ALA A 64 -7.58 -22.72 6.32
CA ALA A 64 -7.90 -23.91 7.10
C ALA A 64 -7.86 -23.67 8.62
N PHE A 65 -8.51 -24.51 9.37
CA PHE A 65 -8.58 -24.45 10.84
C PHE A 65 -7.45 -25.25 11.51
N ASN A 66 -7.02 -24.83 12.70
CA ASN A 66 -6.03 -25.56 13.52
C ASN A 66 -6.70 -26.68 14.31
N ILE A 67 -5.89 -27.68 14.68
CA ILE A 67 -6.31 -28.69 15.66
C ILE A 67 -6.74 -27.98 16.96
N GLY A 68 -7.94 -28.31 17.43
CA GLY A 68 -8.55 -27.71 18.62
C GLY A 68 -9.39 -26.46 18.35
N ASP A 69 -9.42 -25.93 17.12
CA ASP A 69 -10.39 -24.91 16.76
C ASP A 69 -11.81 -25.41 16.93
N ARG A 70 -12.69 -24.52 17.39
CA ARG A 70 -14.09 -24.85 17.74
C ARG A 70 -15.03 -23.94 17.01
N ILE A 71 -16.03 -24.52 16.34
CA ILE A 71 -17.15 -23.79 15.73
C ILE A 71 -18.46 -24.16 16.43
N SER A 72 -19.34 -23.20 16.56
CA SER A 72 -20.71 -23.46 16.99
C SER A 72 -21.64 -23.50 15.78
N VAL A 73 -22.47 -24.51 15.69
CA VAL A 73 -23.39 -24.71 14.58
C VAL A 73 -24.80 -24.91 15.10
N SER A 74 -25.78 -24.25 14.52
CA SER A 74 -27.19 -24.37 14.85
C SER A 74 -28.07 -24.43 13.62
N THR A 75 -29.31 -24.86 13.79
CA THR A 75 -30.40 -24.76 12.82
C THR A 75 -31.58 -24.04 13.47
N ALA A 76 -32.65 -23.77 12.74
CA ALA A 76 -33.81 -23.09 13.28
C ALA A 76 -34.48 -23.82 14.50
N ASP A 77 -34.33 -25.14 14.55
CA ASP A 77 -34.98 -26.03 15.51
C ASP A 77 -33.99 -26.86 16.36
N GLN A 78 -32.67 -26.77 16.09
CA GLN A 78 -31.66 -27.50 16.84
C GLN A 78 -30.40 -26.65 17.08
N GLY A 79 -29.80 -26.85 18.23
CA GLY A 79 -28.51 -26.26 18.56
C GLY A 79 -28.57 -25.24 19.67
N PRO A 80 -27.49 -24.50 19.93
CA PRO A 80 -26.18 -24.66 19.28
C PRO A 80 -25.43 -25.94 19.69
N VAL A 81 -24.70 -26.51 18.75
CA VAL A 81 -23.78 -27.63 18.97
C VAL A 81 -22.37 -27.20 18.62
N VAL A 82 -21.44 -27.43 19.52
CA VAL A 82 -20.02 -27.12 19.30
C VAL A 82 -19.33 -28.32 18.65
N TYR A 83 -18.62 -28.06 17.56
CA TYR A 83 -17.77 -29.02 16.89
C TYR A 83 -16.31 -28.56 17.01
N ALA A 84 -15.43 -29.50 17.38
CA ALA A 84 -13.99 -29.26 17.48
C ALA A 84 -13.24 -29.98 16.36
N PHE A 85 -12.23 -29.33 15.79
CA PHE A 85 -11.40 -29.87 14.72
C PHE A 85 -10.24 -30.70 15.30
N ASN A 86 -10.08 -31.94 14.82
CA ASN A 86 -9.06 -32.89 15.31
C ASN A 86 -7.98 -33.22 14.29
N SER A 87 -7.71 -32.38 13.31
CA SER A 87 -6.81 -32.58 12.17
C SER A 87 -7.40 -33.31 10.95
N SER A 88 -8.48 -34.05 11.10
CA SER A 88 -9.09 -34.79 9.99
C SER A 88 -10.60 -34.60 9.87
N ALA A 89 -11.26 -34.26 10.97
CA ALA A 89 -12.70 -34.15 11.04
C ALA A 89 -13.14 -33.13 12.11
N TRP A 90 -14.35 -32.61 11.95
CA TRP A 90 -15.06 -31.83 12.94
C TRP A 90 -15.93 -32.77 13.78
N ASN A 91 -15.60 -32.91 15.04
CA ASN A 91 -16.32 -33.79 15.96
C ASN A 91 -17.18 -32.99 16.93
N PRO A 92 -18.44 -33.37 17.13
CA PRO A 92 -19.28 -32.73 18.12
C PRO A 92 -18.75 -32.98 19.53
N GLU A 93 -18.76 -31.91 20.35
CA GLU A 93 -18.42 -32.02 21.77
C GLU A 93 -19.61 -32.54 22.58
N ASN A 94 -19.31 -33.20 23.71
CA ASN A 94 -20.31 -33.65 24.68
C ASN A 94 -21.37 -34.66 24.12
N GLY A 95 -21.05 -35.34 23.00
CA GLY A 95 -21.92 -36.36 22.41
C GLY A 95 -23.24 -35.83 21.80
N LYS A 96 -23.43 -34.51 21.75
CA LYS A 96 -24.57 -33.86 21.09
C LYS A 96 -24.21 -33.50 19.65
N PHE A 97 -25.07 -33.84 18.72
CA PHE A 97 -24.88 -33.50 17.30
C PHE A 97 -26.20 -33.12 16.63
N LEU A 98 -26.10 -32.33 15.54
CA LEU A 98 -27.26 -31.95 14.72
C LEU A 98 -27.71 -33.14 13.88
N LYS A 99 -29.01 -33.21 13.60
CA LYS A 99 -29.63 -34.25 12.77
C LYS A 99 -30.41 -33.62 11.63
N TRP A 100 -30.41 -34.27 10.49
CA TRP A 100 -31.32 -33.94 9.39
C TRP A 100 -32.75 -34.25 9.81
N THR A 101 -33.60 -33.21 9.91
CA THR A 101 -35.04 -33.29 10.23
C THR A 101 -35.89 -33.09 8.98
N SER A 102 -35.28 -32.59 7.88
CA SER A 102 -35.91 -32.39 6.57
C SER A 102 -34.87 -32.47 5.46
N ASP A 103 -35.32 -32.55 4.22
CA ASP A 103 -34.44 -32.59 3.03
C ASP A 103 -33.74 -31.26 2.75
N GLN A 104 -34.13 -30.19 3.39
CA GLN A 104 -33.49 -28.88 3.31
C GLN A 104 -33.53 -28.21 4.67
N MET A 105 -32.39 -27.73 5.15
CA MET A 105 -32.26 -27.07 6.46
C MET A 105 -31.36 -25.84 6.33
N THR A 106 -31.66 -24.81 7.11
CA THR A 106 -30.79 -23.65 7.23
C THR A 106 -29.84 -23.85 8.39
N PHE A 107 -28.53 -23.77 8.10
CA PHE A 107 -27.45 -23.84 9.07
C PHE A 107 -26.89 -22.45 9.32
N THR A 108 -26.68 -22.11 10.59
CA THR A 108 -25.91 -20.95 11.01
C THR A 108 -24.71 -21.43 11.82
N ALA A 109 -23.57 -20.78 11.65
CA ALA A 109 -22.37 -21.11 12.40
C ALA A 109 -21.52 -19.86 12.69
N TYR A 110 -20.73 -19.92 13.75
CA TYR A 110 -19.77 -18.87 14.08
C TYR A 110 -18.47 -19.43 14.68
N TYR A 111 -17.42 -18.66 14.58
CA TYR A 111 -16.08 -18.85 15.15
C TYR A 111 -15.56 -17.47 15.63
N PRO A 112 -14.81 -17.37 16.73
CA PRO A 112 -14.48 -18.44 17.69
C PRO A 112 -15.63 -18.75 18.65
N VAL A 113 -15.60 -19.92 19.27
CA VAL A 113 -16.53 -20.27 20.37
C VAL A 113 -15.95 -19.71 21.67
N ALA A 114 -16.54 -18.62 22.15
CA ALA A 114 -16.14 -17.94 23.37
C ALA A 114 -17.37 -17.30 24.06
N ASP A 115 -17.22 -16.93 25.33
CA ASP A 115 -18.30 -16.24 26.07
C ASP A 115 -18.60 -14.88 25.43
N GLY A 116 -19.90 -14.60 25.22
CA GLY A 116 -20.36 -13.36 24.58
C GLY A 116 -20.17 -13.30 23.07
N VAL A 117 -19.84 -14.41 22.42
CA VAL A 117 -19.73 -14.57 20.97
C VAL A 117 -20.87 -15.46 20.47
N ASP A 118 -21.57 -15.01 19.47
CA ASP A 118 -22.59 -15.78 18.73
C ASP A 118 -22.57 -15.39 17.24
N GLU A 119 -23.52 -15.84 16.44
CA GLU A 119 -23.63 -15.56 15.02
C GLU A 119 -23.85 -14.07 14.68
N ASN A 120 -24.21 -13.25 15.66
CA ASN A 120 -24.54 -11.83 15.50
C ASN A 120 -23.78 -10.90 16.45
N THR A 121 -23.04 -11.45 17.42
CA THR A 121 -22.41 -10.67 18.50
C THR A 121 -20.94 -11.05 18.63
N PHE A 122 -20.08 -10.04 18.60
CA PHE A 122 -18.64 -10.19 18.81
C PHE A 122 -18.03 -8.88 19.30
N VAL A 123 -17.15 -8.97 20.29
CA VAL A 123 -16.33 -7.85 20.77
C VAL A 123 -14.89 -8.13 20.39
N VAL A 124 -14.23 -7.18 19.75
CA VAL A 124 -12.83 -7.33 19.32
C VAL A 124 -11.91 -7.42 20.54
N PRO A 125 -11.13 -8.50 20.72
CA PRO A 125 -10.12 -8.56 21.75
C PRO A 125 -9.04 -7.49 21.52
N THR A 126 -8.79 -6.66 22.51
CA THR A 126 -7.79 -5.57 22.44
C THR A 126 -6.38 -6.07 22.68
N ASP A 127 -6.19 -7.13 23.44
CA ASP A 127 -4.89 -7.81 23.60
C ASP A 127 -4.78 -8.95 22.58
N GLN A 128 -4.01 -8.71 21.53
CA GLN A 128 -3.71 -9.69 20.50
C GLN A 128 -2.19 -10.01 20.45
N THR A 129 -1.46 -9.75 21.52
CA THR A 129 0.02 -9.84 21.56
C THR A 129 0.59 -11.25 21.45
N GLU A 130 -0.23 -12.27 21.54
CA GLU A 130 0.15 -13.69 21.48
C GLU A 130 -0.62 -14.41 20.37
N ALA A 131 -0.02 -15.47 19.80
CA ALA A 131 -0.60 -16.24 18.70
C ALA A 131 -1.99 -16.81 19.01
N ASN A 132 -2.23 -17.28 20.24
CA ASN A 132 -3.53 -17.77 20.67
C ASN A 132 -4.54 -16.63 20.86
N LYS A 133 -4.11 -15.45 21.31
CA LYS A 133 -4.97 -14.29 21.52
C LYS A 133 -5.44 -13.71 20.19
N ILE A 134 -4.55 -13.50 19.22
CA ILE A 134 -4.96 -13.02 17.89
C ILE A 134 -5.86 -14.04 17.18
N ALA A 135 -5.66 -15.35 17.39
CA ALA A 135 -6.54 -16.37 16.83
C ALA A 135 -8.00 -16.23 17.31
N THR A 136 -8.22 -15.83 18.58
CA THR A 136 -9.58 -15.58 19.11
C THR A 136 -10.21 -14.28 18.57
N ALA A 137 -9.47 -13.44 17.89
CA ALA A 137 -9.97 -12.24 17.26
C ALA A 137 -10.46 -12.45 15.81
N ASP A 138 -10.27 -13.62 15.20
CA ASP A 138 -10.68 -13.91 13.83
C ASP A 138 -12.17 -14.33 13.75
N TYR A 139 -13.07 -13.37 13.95
CA TYR A 139 -14.50 -13.62 13.92
C TYR A 139 -14.99 -13.96 12.52
N MET A 140 -15.69 -15.10 12.41
CA MET A 140 -16.28 -15.63 11.18
C MET A 140 -17.69 -16.12 11.41
N THR A 141 -18.53 -16.01 10.39
CA THR A 141 -19.91 -16.52 10.42
C THR A 141 -20.25 -17.30 9.14
N TYR A 142 -21.27 -18.12 9.24
CA TYR A 142 -21.91 -18.80 8.12
C TYR A 142 -23.42 -18.79 8.30
N SER A 143 -24.16 -18.61 7.20
CA SER A 143 -25.62 -18.78 7.20
C SER A 143 -26.08 -19.14 5.79
N ALA A 144 -26.54 -20.35 5.57
CA ALA A 144 -27.12 -20.77 4.32
C ALA A 144 -28.12 -21.91 4.47
N SER A 145 -29.04 -22.02 3.51
CA SER A 145 -29.94 -23.16 3.37
C SER A 145 -29.24 -24.24 2.53
N VAL A 146 -29.12 -25.43 3.09
CA VAL A 146 -28.41 -26.57 2.48
C VAL A 146 -29.42 -27.71 2.24
N ALA A 147 -29.43 -28.25 1.03
CA ALA A 147 -30.17 -29.45 0.72
C ALA A 147 -29.38 -30.70 1.14
N ARG A 148 -30.05 -31.68 1.76
CA ARG A 148 -29.44 -32.96 2.10
C ARG A 148 -29.07 -33.70 0.81
N ALA A 149 -27.80 -34.12 0.70
CA ALA A 149 -27.36 -34.93 -0.42
C ALA A 149 -27.95 -36.33 -0.34
N GLN A 150 -28.17 -36.98 -1.50
CA GLN A 150 -28.78 -38.33 -1.55
C GLN A 150 -27.81 -39.43 -1.11
N ASP A 151 -26.51 -39.19 -1.17
CA ASP A 151 -25.43 -40.15 -0.94
C ASP A 151 -24.62 -39.92 0.35
N HIS A 152 -24.84 -38.76 1.03
CA HIS A 152 -24.15 -38.45 2.28
C HIS A 152 -24.90 -37.41 3.12
N ASN A 153 -24.53 -37.32 4.40
CA ASN A 153 -25.11 -36.37 5.35
C ASN A 153 -24.23 -35.12 5.58
N GLY A 154 -23.24 -34.90 4.71
CA GLY A 154 -22.27 -33.85 4.86
C GLY A 154 -22.81 -32.45 4.62
N VAL A 155 -22.38 -31.48 5.45
CA VAL A 155 -22.58 -30.06 5.26
C VAL A 155 -21.22 -29.38 5.30
N ASN A 156 -20.88 -28.67 4.23
CA ASN A 156 -19.65 -27.87 4.16
C ASN A 156 -19.96 -26.41 4.50
N LEU A 157 -19.42 -25.96 5.62
CA LEU A 157 -19.58 -24.58 6.11
C LEU A 157 -18.48 -23.69 5.54
N GLN A 158 -18.81 -22.83 4.61
CA GLN A 158 -17.87 -21.84 4.08
C GLN A 158 -17.92 -20.59 4.98
N MET A 159 -17.03 -20.56 5.98
CA MET A 159 -16.99 -19.50 6.99
C MET A 159 -16.48 -18.20 6.39
N VAL A 160 -17.26 -17.13 6.54
CA VAL A 160 -16.95 -15.80 6.01
C VAL A 160 -16.37 -14.94 7.11
N ARG A 161 -15.16 -14.43 6.91
CA ARG A 161 -14.51 -13.49 7.83
C ARG A 161 -15.26 -12.17 7.93
N LYS A 162 -15.45 -11.73 9.15
CA LYS A 162 -16.04 -10.42 9.49
C LYS A 162 -14.98 -9.39 9.87
N MET A 163 -13.75 -9.80 10.04
CA MET A 163 -12.62 -8.97 10.45
C MET A 163 -11.82 -8.50 9.25
N ALA A 164 -11.12 -7.37 9.41
CA ALA A 164 -10.03 -6.93 8.55
C ALA A 164 -8.69 -7.23 9.23
N ARG A 165 -7.68 -7.64 8.47
CA ARG A 165 -6.32 -7.85 8.98
C ARG A 165 -5.44 -6.66 8.64
N ILE A 166 -4.73 -6.14 9.63
CA ILE A 166 -3.67 -5.14 9.45
C ILE A 166 -2.32 -5.81 9.69
N VAL A 167 -1.46 -5.74 8.71
CA VAL A 167 -0.06 -6.22 8.76
C VAL A 167 0.83 -5.00 8.72
N ILE A 168 1.58 -4.76 9.78
CA ILE A 168 2.48 -3.60 9.88
C ILE A 168 3.91 -4.09 9.65
N VAL A 169 4.59 -3.48 8.68
CA VAL A 169 5.97 -3.75 8.32
C VAL A 169 6.79 -2.52 8.70
N PRO A 170 7.36 -2.47 9.92
CA PRO A 170 8.12 -1.31 10.37
C PRO A 170 9.53 -1.34 9.79
N THR A 171 10.00 -0.18 9.33
CA THR A 171 11.38 0.04 8.90
C THR A 171 11.97 1.20 9.69
N LEU A 172 13.01 0.93 10.47
CA LEU A 172 13.73 1.96 11.21
C LEU A 172 14.73 2.66 10.28
N GLN A 173 14.72 3.99 10.27
CA GLN A 173 15.74 4.77 9.55
C GLN A 173 17.12 4.60 10.19
N ASN A 174 18.20 4.76 9.43
CA ASN A 174 19.60 4.51 9.83
C ASN A 174 20.04 5.25 11.09
N GLN A 175 19.41 6.37 11.43
CA GLN A 175 19.69 7.14 12.66
C GLN A 175 19.23 6.43 13.94
N PHE A 176 18.45 5.36 13.83
CA PHE A 176 17.96 4.52 14.92
C PHE A 176 18.77 3.24 15.12
N THR A 177 20.05 3.26 14.80
CA THR A 177 20.94 2.13 15.08
C THR A 177 20.87 1.75 16.57
N GLY A 178 20.49 0.51 16.85
CA GLY A 178 20.32 -0.02 18.21
C GLY A 178 18.94 0.22 18.83
N TYR A 179 18.00 0.82 18.11
CA TYR A 179 16.58 0.80 18.48
C TYR A 179 15.90 -0.45 17.92
N GLU A 180 14.85 -0.88 18.61
CA GLU A 180 13.96 -1.95 18.17
C GLU A 180 12.51 -1.48 18.24
N VAL A 181 11.68 -1.92 17.30
CA VAL A 181 10.22 -1.80 17.44
C VAL A 181 9.75 -2.90 18.37
N THR A 182 9.31 -2.51 19.57
CA THR A 182 8.94 -3.46 20.62
C THR A 182 7.45 -3.70 20.71
N ALA A 183 6.62 -2.71 20.35
CA ALA A 183 5.18 -2.85 20.35
C ALA A 183 4.53 -1.99 19.27
N VAL A 184 3.36 -2.43 18.80
CA VAL A 184 2.50 -1.68 17.89
C VAL A 184 1.07 -1.79 18.39
N THR A 185 0.37 -0.65 18.48
CA THR A 185 -1.06 -0.59 18.76
C THR A 185 -1.79 0.00 17.56
N VAL A 186 -2.81 -0.69 17.08
CA VAL A 186 -3.64 -0.24 15.95
C VAL A 186 -4.96 0.28 16.51
N HIS A 187 -5.28 1.52 16.18
CA HIS A 187 -6.51 2.18 16.62
C HIS A 187 -7.58 2.14 15.52
N GLY A 188 -8.82 1.93 15.91
CA GLY A 188 -9.99 1.92 15.05
C GLY A 188 -11.20 2.56 15.77
N ASN A 189 -12.31 2.69 15.05
CA ASN A 189 -13.54 3.30 15.54
C ASN A 189 -14.74 2.35 15.57
N THR A 190 -14.51 1.04 15.46
CA THR A 190 -15.53 -0.01 15.59
C THR A 190 -15.04 -1.10 16.53
N ALA A 191 -15.79 -1.32 17.61
CA ALA A 191 -15.39 -2.21 18.70
C ALA A 191 -15.83 -3.68 18.50
N GLY A 192 -16.65 -3.97 17.48
CA GLY A 192 -17.14 -5.32 17.23
C GLY A 192 -18.46 -5.35 16.47
N TYR A 193 -19.31 -6.33 16.80
CA TYR A 193 -20.62 -6.57 16.18
C TYR A 193 -21.72 -6.71 17.24
N SER A 194 -22.91 -6.18 16.91
CA SER A 194 -24.14 -6.40 17.64
C SER A 194 -25.30 -6.47 16.65
N GLY A 195 -26.13 -7.51 16.73
CA GLY A 195 -27.21 -7.74 15.76
C GLY A 195 -26.71 -7.92 14.32
N GLY A 196 -25.48 -8.47 14.14
CA GLY A 196 -24.86 -8.70 12.84
C GLY A 196 -24.29 -7.46 12.14
N THR A 197 -24.36 -6.27 12.76
CA THR A 197 -23.80 -5.02 12.23
C THR A 197 -22.64 -4.54 13.11
N THR A 198 -21.70 -3.80 12.51
CA THR A 198 -20.57 -3.21 13.24
C THR A 198 -21.04 -2.20 14.28
N THR A 199 -20.45 -2.21 15.47
CA THR A 199 -20.71 -1.26 16.55
C THR A 199 -19.65 -0.17 16.58
N THR A 200 -20.07 1.10 16.58
CA THR A 200 -19.15 2.23 16.78
C THR A 200 -18.59 2.23 18.19
N GLY A 201 -17.32 2.54 18.32
CA GLY A 201 -16.61 2.65 19.60
C GLY A 201 -15.11 2.73 19.37
N ASP A 202 -14.40 3.41 20.26
CA ASP A 202 -12.95 3.47 20.22
C ASP A 202 -12.36 2.08 20.45
N LEU A 203 -11.43 1.71 19.61
CA LEU A 203 -10.72 0.44 19.66
C LEU A 203 -9.22 0.69 19.61
N ALA A 204 -8.49 0.06 20.54
CA ALA A 204 -7.03 0.06 20.57
C ALA A 204 -6.55 -1.38 20.69
N VAL A 205 -5.99 -1.94 19.63
CA VAL A 205 -5.54 -3.33 19.55
C VAL A 205 -4.04 -3.39 19.65
N ASN A 206 -3.53 -4.08 20.66
CA ASN A 206 -2.11 -4.40 20.78
C ASN A 206 -1.78 -5.56 19.85
N ALA A 207 -0.99 -5.29 18.83
CA ALA A 207 -0.70 -6.20 17.74
C ALA A 207 0.23 -7.36 18.14
N TYR A 208 0.07 -8.49 17.49
CA TYR A 208 0.94 -9.65 17.60
C TYR A 208 2.26 -9.41 16.85
N LYS A 209 3.40 -9.47 17.54
CA LYS A 209 4.73 -9.45 16.92
C LYS A 209 5.11 -10.85 16.47
N HIS A 210 5.21 -11.05 15.18
CA HIS A 210 5.63 -12.33 14.59
C HIS A 210 7.17 -12.44 14.48
N THR A 211 7.68 -13.64 14.24
CA THR A 211 9.11 -13.92 14.13
C THR A 211 9.80 -13.31 12.90
N ASP A 212 9.04 -12.81 11.93
CA ASP A 212 9.52 -12.05 10.76
C ASP A 212 9.59 -10.54 10.98
N ASP A 213 9.51 -10.09 12.25
CA ASP A 213 9.50 -8.69 12.68
C ASP A 213 8.31 -7.85 12.19
N LYS A 214 7.29 -8.50 11.61
CA LYS A 214 6.01 -7.86 11.32
C LYS A 214 5.06 -7.92 12.51
N PHE A 215 4.12 -6.99 12.53
CA PHE A 215 3.06 -6.95 13.52
C PHE A 215 1.70 -7.18 12.86
N TYR A 216 0.84 -7.96 13.51
CA TYR A 216 -0.47 -8.34 12.99
C TYR A 216 -1.56 -7.95 13.98
N ALA A 217 -2.63 -7.35 13.46
CA ALA A 217 -3.82 -7.01 14.24
C ALA A 217 -5.09 -7.34 13.43
N LEU A 218 -6.10 -7.83 14.11
CA LEU A 218 -7.44 -8.07 13.57
C LEU A 218 -8.40 -7.02 14.13
N LEU A 219 -9.06 -6.30 13.24
CA LEU A 219 -10.01 -5.25 13.57
C LEU A 219 -11.38 -5.56 12.95
N SER A 220 -12.47 -5.17 13.58
CA SER A 220 -13.72 -5.03 12.84
C SER A 220 -13.58 -3.92 11.78
N PRO A 221 -14.28 -4.00 10.63
CA PRO A 221 -14.20 -2.98 9.59
C PRO A 221 -14.45 -1.58 10.16
N THR A 222 -13.51 -0.67 9.90
CA THR A 222 -13.58 0.69 10.41
C THR A 222 -14.31 1.60 9.43
N ILE A 223 -15.23 2.41 9.95
CA ILE A 223 -15.86 3.49 9.19
C ILE A 223 -14.89 4.68 9.21
N THR A 224 -14.59 5.25 8.07
CA THR A 224 -13.57 6.28 7.96
C THR A 224 -13.99 7.63 8.52
N ASP A 225 -13.32 8.01 9.56
CA ASP A 225 -12.74 9.32 9.67
C ASP A 225 -11.19 9.12 9.61
N ALA A 226 -10.52 9.77 8.68
CA ALA A 226 -9.07 9.65 8.49
C ALA A 226 -8.24 10.05 9.73
N ASN A 227 -8.88 10.59 10.76
CA ASN A 227 -8.26 11.00 12.02
C ASN A 227 -8.41 9.97 13.15
N SER A 228 -9.35 9.03 13.05
CA SER A 228 -9.64 8.06 14.10
C SER A 228 -8.94 6.71 13.94
N CYS A 229 -8.36 6.43 12.76
CA CYS A 229 -7.58 5.22 12.54
C CYS A 229 -6.09 5.58 12.42
N PHE A 230 -5.29 5.17 13.40
CA PHE A 230 -3.85 5.44 13.44
C PHE A 230 -3.09 4.28 14.10
N ILE A 231 -1.77 4.30 13.95
CA ILE A 231 -0.87 3.30 14.53
C ILE A 231 0.03 3.99 15.54
N ASP A 232 0.11 3.44 16.73
CA ASP A 232 1.11 3.77 17.73
C ASP A 232 2.24 2.77 17.64
N VAL A 233 3.46 3.25 17.46
CA VAL A 233 4.68 2.44 17.39
C VAL A 233 5.57 2.76 18.56
N THR A 234 5.85 1.76 19.37
CA THR A 234 6.82 1.89 20.47
C THR A 234 8.19 1.40 20.01
N ILE A 235 9.15 2.29 20.03
CA ILE A 235 10.57 1.98 19.82
C ILE A 235 11.31 2.00 21.15
N THR A 236 12.25 1.11 21.32
CA THR A 236 13.00 0.97 22.57
C THR A 236 14.49 0.86 22.28
N LYS A 237 15.31 1.54 23.10
CA LYS A 237 16.76 1.43 23.15
C LYS A 237 17.24 1.61 24.58
N ASP A 238 18.13 0.73 25.06
CA ASP A 238 18.73 0.80 26.39
C ASP A 238 17.67 0.99 27.51
N ASP A 239 16.55 0.21 27.42
CA ASP A 239 15.38 0.25 28.32
C ASP A 239 14.58 1.58 28.30
N VAL A 240 14.88 2.49 27.40
CA VAL A 240 14.11 3.73 27.20
C VAL A 240 13.18 3.54 26.00
N SER A 241 11.89 3.72 26.23
CA SER A 241 10.86 3.58 25.19
C SER A 241 10.26 4.92 24.81
N GLU A 242 9.98 5.09 23.52
CA GLU A 242 9.28 6.24 22.95
C GLU A 242 8.13 5.72 22.07
N THR A 243 6.97 6.38 22.10
CA THR A 243 5.83 6.03 21.25
C THR A 243 5.62 7.11 20.20
N LEU A 244 5.59 6.69 18.94
CA LEU A 244 5.37 7.53 17.78
C LEU A 244 4.02 7.21 17.14
N HIS A 245 3.36 8.22 16.57
CA HIS A 245 2.04 8.09 15.96
C HIS A 245 2.13 8.16 14.44
N ALA A 246 1.52 7.20 13.74
CA ALA A 246 1.36 7.20 12.29
C ALA A 246 -0.12 7.24 11.92
N ARG A 247 -0.52 8.16 11.04
CA ARG A 247 -1.89 8.34 10.55
C ARG A 247 -1.98 7.93 9.09
N GLY A 248 -3.18 7.61 8.62
CA GLY A 248 -3.44 7.36 7.20
C GLY A 248 -3.87 5.92 6.88
N ILE A 249 -4.32 5.13 7.87
CA ILE A 249 -4.98 3.84 7.58
C ILE A 249 -6.32 4.16 6.91
N PRO A 250 -6.61 3.58 5.72
CA PRO A 250 -7.88 3.77 5.04
C PRO A 250 -9.02 3.05 5.77
N ALA A 251 -10.25 3.26 5.31
CA ALA A 251 -11.39 2.42 5.67
C ALA A 251 -11.06 0.96 5.39
N THR A 252 -11.32 0.11 6.37
CA THR A 252 -11.10 -1.32 6.22
C THR A 252 -12.39 -2.06 5.90
N THR A 253 -12.29 -3.13 5.13
CA THR A 253 -13.40 -3.99 4.73
C THR A 253 -13.17 -5.40 5.29
N ALA A 254 -14.25 -6.05 5.72
CA ALA A 254 -14.21 -7.43 6.18
C ALA A 254 -13.60 -8.36 5.10
N GLY A 255 -12.80 -9.32 5.52
CA GLY A 255 -12.14 -10.28 4.62
C GLY A 255 -10.93 -9.74 3.86
N ASN A 256 -10.55 -8.47 4.07
CA ASN A 256 -9.36 -7.90 3.43
C ASN A 256 -8.18 -7.85 4.40
N SER A 257 -6.98 -7.95 3.83
CA SER A 257 -5.70 -7.78 4.51
C SER A 257 -4.99 -6.52 4.00
N TYR A 258 -4.60 -5.65 4.92
CA TYR A 258 -3.96 -4.37 4.66
C TYR A 258 -2.51 -4.45 5.13
N THR A 259 -1.57 -4.51 4.21
CA THR A 259 -0.15 -4.44 4.55
C THR A 259 0.28 -2.98 4.57
N VAL A 260 0.69 -2.51 5.73
CA VAL A 260 1.09 -1.12 6.00
C VAL A 260 2.60 -1.07 6.14
N ASN A 261 3.28 -0.48 5.17
CA ASN A 261 4.71 -0.20 5.27
C ASN A 261 4.90 1.08 6.09
N LEU A 262 5.62 0.97 7.18
CA LEU A 262 5.80 2.03 8.16
C LEU A 262 7.27 2.41 8.28
N THR A 263 7.61 3.62 7.91
CA THR A 263 8.94 4.17 8.14
C THR A 263 8.97 4.95 9.45
N VAL A 264 9.83 4.53 10.36
CA VAL A 264 10.00 5.13 11.68
C VAL A 264 11.23 6.02 11.67
N GLY A 265 11.00 7.34 11.74
CA GLY A 265 12.03 8.38 11.80
C GLY A 265 12.06 9.08 13.16
N LYS A 266 12.99 10.01 13.34
CA LYS A 266 13.14 10.76 14.60
C LYS A 266 11.89 11.62 14.84
N ASN A 267 11.17 11.35 15.91
CA ASN A 267 9.92 12.01 16.33
C ASN A 267 8.71 11.83 15.40
N VAL A 268 8.78 10.98 14.38
CA VAL A 268 7.67 10.76 13.43
C VAL A 268 7.69 9.31 12.94
N ALA A 269 6.52 8.68 12.92
CA ALA A 269 6.28 7.46 12.17
C ALA A 269 5.34 7.78 10.99
N ASN A 270 5.74 7.41 9.78
CA ASN A 270 4.98 7.68 8.57
C ASN A 270 4.59 6.36 7.89
N ILE A 271 3.34 6.27 7.45
CA ILE A 271 2.89 5.21 6.56
C ILE A 271 3.41 5.53 5.16
N THR A 272 4.27 4.66 4.63
CA THR A 272 4.92 4.84 3.33
C THR A 272 4.28 4.02 2.21
N GLY A 273 3.32 3.18 2.54
CA GLY A 273 2.51 2.46 1.55
C GLY A 273 1.51 1.53 2.22
N ILE A 274 0.38 1.30 1.55
CA ILE A 274 -0.64 0.34 1.98
C ILE A 274 -0.98 -0.55 0.79
N THR A 275 -0.84 -1.86 0.97
CA THR A 275 -1.29 -2.87 0.01
C THR A 275 -2.54 -3.56 0.55
N ILE A 276 -3.57 -3.68 -0.27
CA ILE A 276 -4.84 -4.30 0.10
C ILE A 276 -5.01 -5.56 -0.73
N ASN A 277 -5.17 -6.71 -0.06
CA ASN A 277 -5.43 -8.00 -0.67
C ASN A 277 -6.69 -8.62 -0.07
N GLU A 278 -7.39 -9.45 -0.83
CA GLU A 278 -8.43 -10.30 -0.26
C GLU A 278 -7.80 -11.32 0.69
N TRP A 279 -8.32 -11.39 1.92
CA TRP A 279 -7.79 -12.27 2.95
C TRP A 279 -8.40 -13.68 2.92
N ALA A 280 -9.38 -13.94 2.10
CA ALA A 280 -10.13 -15.18 2.18
C ALA A 280 -10.52 -15.84 0.87
N SER A 281 -10.23 -15.32 -0.29
CA SER A 281 -10.44 -16.07 -1.53
C SER A 281 -9.21 -16.90 -1.84
N GLY A 282 -9.28 -18.18 -1.46
CA GLY A 282 -8.24 -19.12 -1.82
C GLY A 282 -8.25 -19.48 -3.30
N SER A 283 -7.73 -18.62 -4.14
CA SER A 283 -6.85 -19.17 -5.17
C SER A 283 -5.61 -19.61 -4.41
N ALA A 284 -5.28 -20.89 -4.42
CA ALA A 284 -4.00 -21.36 -3.95
C ALA A 284 -2.92 -20.50 -4.61
N ILE A 285 -2.38 -19.54 -3.85
CA ILE A 285 -1.14 -18.88 -4.23
C ILE A 285 -0.12 -19.98 -4.11
N GLY A 286 0.40 -20.42 -5.26
CA GLY A 286 1.27 -21.56 -5.38
C GLY A 286 2.44 -21.43 -4.44
N THR A 287 2.83 -22.57 -3.88
CA THR A 287 4.20 -22.97 -3.52
C THR A 287 5.22 -21.82 -3.47
N ASN A 288 5.63 -21.41 -2.27
CA ASN A 288 6.92 -20.74 -1.97
C ASN A 288 7.49 -19.83 -3.07
N GLU A 289 6.71 -18.89 -3.57
CA GLU A 289 7.23 -17.73 -4.28
C GLU A 289 6.91 -16.51 -3.43
N GLU A 290 7.93 -15.65 -3.23
CA GLU A 290 7.81 -14.31 -2.66
C GLU A 290 6.50 -13.67 -3.11
N ALA A 291 5.79 -12.96 -2.20
CA ALA A 291 4.51 -12.29 -2.44
C ALA A 291 4.40 -11.86 -3.88
N ASP A 292 3.32 -12.26 -4.59
CA ASP A 292 3.20 -12.09 -6.04
C ASP A 292 3.54 -10.65 -6.42
N LEU A 293 4.83 -10.47 -6.70
CA LEU A 293 5.37 -9.25 -7.26
C LEU A 293 4.62 -9.05 -8.57
N VAL A 294 3.74 -8.06 -8.63
CA VAL A 294 3.02 -7.72 -9.86
C VAL A 294 4.07 -7.32 -10.90
N PRO A 295 4.48 -8.22 -11.82
CA PRO A 295 5.67 -8.02 -12.65
C PRO A 295 5.40 -7.05 -13.81
N TYR A 296 4.56 -6.04 -13.58
CA TYR A 296 4.15 -5.04 -14.56
C TYR A 296 3.54 -3.82 -13.89
N VAL A 297 3.60 -2.67 -14.55
CA VAL A 297 2.73 -1.54 -14.24
C VAL A 297 1.38 -1.71 -14.94
N THR A 298 0.31 -1.23 -14.31
CA THR A 298 -1.07 -1.33 -14.82
C THR A 298 -1.63 0.05 -15.08
N PHE A 299 -2.17 0.25 -16.28
CA PHE A 299 -2.95 1.42 -16.64
C PHE A 299 -4.43 1.05 -16.69
N SER A 300 -5.26 1.75 -15.92
CA SER A 300 -6.71 1.57 -15.90
C SER A 300 -7.43 2.87 -16.27
N ALA A 301 -8.54 2.73 -16.99
CA ALA A 301 -9.42 3.83 -17.34
C ALA A 301 -10.86 3.33 -17.34
N GLU A 302 -11.81 4.18 -16.86
CA GLU A 302 -13.23 3.82 -16.77
C GLU A 302 -13.90 3.63 -18.14
N SER A 303 -13.43 4.35 -19.13
CA SER A 303 -13.89 4.24 -20.52
C SER A 303 -12.71 3.97 -21.46
N GLU A 304 -13.02 3.70 -22.74
CA GLU A 304 -11.99 3.39 -23.73
C GLU A 304 -10.98 4.53 -23.87
N GLN A 305 -9.71 4.16 -23.79
CA GLN A 305 -8.54 5.00 -23.90
C GLN A 305 -7.54 4.37 -24.87
N THR A 306 -6.59 5.13 -25.40
CA THR A 306 -5.49 4.59 -26.20
C THR A 306 -4.15 4.90 -25.57
N PHE A 307 -3.25 3.93 -25.62
CA PHE A 307 -1.88 4.01 -25.14
C PHE A 307 -0.92 4.13 -26.32
N LYS A 308 0.01 5.04 -26.19
CA LYS A 308 1.15 5.22 -27.10
C LYS A 308 2.43 5.29 -26.28
N MET A 309 3.52 4.78 -26.85
CA MET A 309 4.86 4.92 -26.27
C MET A 309 5.84 5.29 -27.37
N ASN A 310 6.25 6.55 -27.36
CA ASN A 310 7.16 7.10 -28.38
C ASN A 310 8.61 6.97 -27.92
N PHE A 311 9.44 6.35 -28.73
CA PHE A 311 10.90 6.30 -28.56
C PHE A 311 11.49 7.53 -29.24
N GLN A 312 11.43 8.66 -28.56
CA GLN A 312 11.74 9.95 -29.16
C GLN A 312 13.18 10.39 -28.94
N PRO A 313 13.80 10.96 -29.97
CA PRO A 313 14.87 11.93 -29.80
C PRO A 313 14.29 13.34 -29.75
N GLN A 314 14.76 14.19 -28.86
CA GLN A 314 14.62 15.64 -29.01
C GLN A 314 15.55 16.20 -30.09
N SER A 315 16.60 15.50 -30.46
CA SER A 315 17.49 15.86 -31.55
C SER A 315 17.52 14.77 -32.61
N VAL A 316 17.63 15.18 -33.88
CA VAL A 316 17.60 14.32 -35.07
C VAL A 316 18.68 13.22 -35.10
N TYR A 317 19.56 13.18 -34.11
CA TYR A 317 20.77 12.34 -34.14
C TYR A 317 20.76 11.14 -33.17
N ASN A 318 19.88 11.06 -32.15
CA ASN A 318 19.91 9.98 -31.17
C ASN A 318 18.52 9.54 -30.75
N ALA A 319 17.87 8.65 -31.51
CA ALA A 319 16.64 8.00 -31.08
C ALA A 319 16.92 7.08 -29.89
N PHE A 320 16.02 7.08 -28.87
CA PHE A 320 16.04 6.02 -27.86
C PHE A 320 15.96 4.69 -28.60
N SER A 321 16.94 3.85 -28.39
CA SER A 321 16.94 2.49 -28.87
C SER A 321 17.24 1.55 -27.72
N LEU A 322 16.49 0.47 -27.65
CA LEU A 322 16.73 -0.62 -26.71
C LEU A 322 18.08 -1.27 -27.01
N VAL A 323 18.84 -1.55 -25.96
CA VAL A 323 20.19 -2.11 -26.10
C VAL A 323 20.08 -3.63 -26.29
N GLY A 324 20.73 -4.15 -27.34
CA GLY A 324 21.06 -5.55 -27.57
C GLY A 324 20.16 -6.64 -26.97
N GLY A 325 18.90 -6.76 -27.43
CA GLY A 325 17.95 -7.78 -26.93
C GLY A 325 16.97 -7.30 -25.87
N ASP A 326 17.06 -6.05 -25.42
CA ASP A 326 16.07 -5.41 -24.54
C ASP A 326 14.72 -5.23 -25.27
N TYR A 327 13.63 -5.20 -24.51
CA TYR A 327 12.26 -5.08 -25.04
C TYR A 327 11.28 -4.61 -23.98
N PHE A 328 10.13 -4.14 -24.45
CA PHE A 328 8.91 -3.98 -23.63
C PHE A 328 7.82 -4.93 -24.11
N GLU A 329 6.87 -5.22 -23.22
CA GLU A 329 5.68 -6.03 -23.53
C GLU A 329 4.46 -5.38 -22.93
N TYR A 330 3.34 -5.39 -23.65
CA TYR A 330 2.04 -5.00 -23.12
C TYR A 330 1.02 -6.15 -23.25
N SER A 331 -0.01 -6.10 -22.39
CA SER A 331 -1.17 -6.98 -22.42
C SER A 331 -2.42 -6.17 -22.08
N VAL A 332 -3.53 -6.41 -22.74
CA VAL A 332 -4.82 -5.75 -22.48
C VAL A 332 -5.83 -6.77 -22.02
N GLY A 333 -6.60 -6.46 -20.95
CA GLY A 333 -7.66 -7.31 -20.41
C GLY A 333 -7.19 -8.70 -19.97
N GLY A 334 -5.92 -8.86 -19.60
CA GLY A 334 -5.34 -10.17 -19.26
C GLY A 334 -5.01 -11.06 -20.47
N GLY A 335 -5.09 -10.51 -21.70
CA GLY A 335 -4.73 -11.21 -22.93
C GLY A 335 -3.25 -11.54 -23.05
N LYS A 336 -2.85 -12.05 -24.22
CA LYS A 336 -1.44 -12.38 -24.50
C LYS A 336 -0.54 -11.16 -24.43
N TRP A 337 0.69 -11.37 -23.95
CA TRP A 337 1.75 -10.38 -23.98
C TRP A 337 2.24 -10.14 -25.41
N THR A 338 2.24 -8.88 -25.84
CA THR A 338 2.73 -8.44 -27.14
C THR A 338 4.02 -7.68 -26.94
N ARG A 339 5.12 -8.20 -27.50
CA ARG A 339 6.43 -7.58 -27.45
C ARG A 339 6.58 -6.48 -28.49
N PHE A 340 7.25 -5.39 -28.09
CA PHE A 340 7.63 -4.31 -28.98
C PHE A 340 9.03 -3.78 -28.63
N THR A 341 9.71 -3.29 -29.65
CA THR A 341 11.07 -2.75 -29.57
C THR A 341 11.21 -1.41 -30.29
N SER A 342 10.09 -0.85 -30.72
CA SER A 342 9.99 0.41 -31.46
C SER A 342 8.75 1.17 -31.03
N THR A 343 8.66 2.43 -31.43
CA THR A 343 7.53 3.33 -31.14
C THR A 343 6.15 2.69 -31.41
N ILE A 344 5.27 2.82 -30.43
CA ILE A 344 3.82 2.68 -30.58
C ILE A 344 3.26 4.09 -30.83
N SER A 345 2.92 4.37 -32.11
CA SER A 345 2.43 5.68 -32.60
C SER A 345 0.92 5.73 -32.70
N ASP A 346 0.38 6.77 -33.30
CA ASP A 346 -1.07 6.90 -33.57
C ASP A 346 -1.61 5.78 -34.49
N GLU A 347 -0.80 5.29 -35.44
CA GLU A 347 -1.19 4.27 -36.40
C GLU A 347 -1.38 2.89 -35.77
N ASN A 348 -0.67 2.61 -34.68
CA ASN A 348 -0.69 1.32 -33.97
C ASN A 348 -0.99 1.48 -32.46
N ALA A 349 -1.65 2.56 -32.08
CA ALA A 349 -2.02 2.85 -30.70
C ALA A 349 -2.84 1.72 -30.09
N VAL A 350 -2.57 1.39 -28.84
CA VAL A 350 -3.18 0.25 -28.14
C VAL A 350 -4.41 0.72 -27.37
N ALA A 351 -5.60 0.24 -27.78
CA ALA A 351 -6.84 0.56 -27.08
C ALA A 351 -6.98 -0.29 -25.81
N PHE A 352 -7.38 0.36 -24.69
CA PHE A 352 -7.61 -0.26 -23.38
C PHE A 352 -8.70 0.49 -22.61
N GLY A 353 -9.00 0.07 -21.38
CA GLY A 353 -10.01 0.69 -20.51
C GLY A 353 -11.45 0.27 -20.85
N GLY A 354 -12.40 0.60 -19.97
CA GLY A 354 -13.79 0.19 -20.09
C GLY A 354 -13.93 -1.31 -20.34
N ALA A 355 -14.73 -1.69 -21.33
CA ALA A 355 -14.97 -3.08 -21.69
C ALA A 355 -13.74 -3.85 -22.25
N LYS A 356 -12.67 -3.14 -22.63
CA LYS A 356 -11.42 -3.77 -23.10
C LYS A 356 -10.52 -4.23 -21.95
N GLY A 357 -10.76 -3.73 -20.73
CA GLY A 357 -9.95 -4.02 -19.55
C GLY A 357 -8.65 -3.22 -19.50
N ASN A 358 -7.89 -3.43 -18.44
CA ASN A 358 -6.66 -2.69 -18.13
C ASN A 358 -5.52 -3.04 -19.09
N LEU A 359 -4.67 -2.07 -19.37
CA LEU A 359 -3.40 -2.30 -20.04
C LEU A 359 -2.31 -2.56 -18.99
N ARG A 360 -1.55 -3.62 -19.18
CA ARG A 360 -0.38 -3.98 -18.39
C ARG A 360 0.86 -3.78 -19.24
N LEU A 361 1.90 -3.18 -18.65
CA LEU A 361 3.19 -2.92 -19.32
C LEU A 361 4.32 -3.46 -18.45
N ARG A 362 5.27 -4.16 -19.07
CA ARG A 362 6.49 -4.65 -18.43
C ARG A 362 7.66 -4.61 -19.40
N GLY A 363 8.87 -4.80 -18.91
CA GLY A 363 10.04 -4.72 -19.77
C GLY A 363 11.21 -5.57 -19.33
N LYS A 364 12.17 -5.63 -20.21
CA LYS A 364 13.54 -6.01 -19.95
C LYS A 364 14.42 -4.95 -20.64
N SER A 365 14.75 -3.89 -19.90
CA SER A 365 15.54 -2.76 -20.38
C SER A 365 16.45 -2.27 -19.26
N SER A 366 17.70 -2.70 -19.30
CA SER A 366 18.71 -2.41 -18.27
C SER A 366 18.95 -0.90 -18.05
N LYS A 367 18.56 -0.07 -19.02
CA LYS A 367 18.62 1.39 -18.96
C LYS A 367 17.28 2.05 -18.57
N GLY A 368 16.23 1.27 -18.27
CA GLY A 368 14.88 1.80 -18.06
C GLY A 368 14.24 2.24 -19.38
N THR A 369 13.67 3.43 -19.40
CA THR A 369 13.00 4.01 -20.58
C THR A 369 13.76 5.17 -21.22
N ALA A 370 14.98 5.42 -20.76
CA ALA A 370 15.86 6.46 -21.28
C ALA A 370 17.33 6.10 -21.09
N VAL A 371 18.19 6.64 -21.95
CA VAL A 371 19.65 6.52 -21.86
C VAL A 371 20.26 7.80 -21.28
N SER A 372 19.64 8.95 -21.57
CA SER A 372 20.05 10.27 -21.10
C SER A 372 18.83 11.23 -21.10
N ASP A 373 19.03 12.46 -20.65
CA ASP A 373 18.07 13.56 -20.71
C ASP A 373 17.66 13.99 -22.14
N THR A 374 18.42 13.57 -23.14
CA THR A 374 18.16 13.88 -24.57
C THR A 374 17.78 12.63 -25.37
N ASN A 375 17.77 11.46 -24.77
CA ASN A 375 17.52 10.18 -25.43
C ASN A 375 16.60 9.31 -24.56
N TYR A 376 15.30 9.45 -24.73
CA TYR A 376 14.27 8.93 -23.86
C TYR A 376 13.03 8.47 -24.62
N SER A 377 12.13 7.79 -23.92
CA SER A 377 10.79 7.47 -24.41
C SER A 377 9.71 8.19 -23.60
N THR A 378 8.56 8.43 -24.21
CA THR A 378 7.38 9.06 -23.57
C THR A 378 6.16 8.19 -23.75
N ILE A 379 5.35 8.09 -22.70
CA ILE A 379 3.99 7.53 -22.76
C ILE A 379 2.99 8.67 -22.95
N SER A 380 1.96 8.45 -23.77
CA SER A 380 0.84 9.38 -23.92
C SER A 380 -0.48 8.64 -24.16
N PHE A 381 -1.59 9.33 -23.86
CA PHE A 381 -2.94 8.79 -24.00
C PHE A 381 -3.72 9.59 -25.04
N GLY A 382 -4.70 8.94 -25.69
CA GLY A 382 -5.37 9.51 -26.87
C GLY A 382 -6.48 10.50 -26.57
N ASN A 383 -7.02 10.51 -25.34
CA ASN A 383 -8.09 11.41 -24.93
C ASN A 383 -7.94 11.85 -23.47
N THR A 384 -8.88 12.66 -22.96
CA THR A 384 -8.84 13.23 -21.61
C THR A 384 -9.44 12.32 -20.52
N THR A 385 -9.91 11.10 -20.85
CA THR A 385 -10.36 10.13 -19.85
C THR A 385 -9.23 9.85 -18.87
N ALA A 386 -9.51 9.99 -17.58
CA ALA A 386 -8.51 9.80 -16.54
C ALA A 386 -7.91 8.39 -16.59
N VAL A 387 -6.61 8.33 -16.43
CA VAL A 387 -5.83 7.09 -16.40
C VAL A 387 -5.15 6.98 -15.05
N SER A 388 -5.41 5.88 -14.34
CA SER A 388 -4.65 5.49 -13.16
C SER A 388 -3.52 4.57 -13.57
N CYS A 389 -2.30 4.83 -13.06
CA CYS A 389 -1.15 3.94 -13.21
C CYS A 389 -0.75 3.41 -11.82
N THR A 390 -0.62 2.08 -11.69
CA THR A 390 -0.21 1.39 -10.46
C THR A 390 0.89 0.39 -10.74
N GLY A 391 1.58 -0.07 -9.68
CA GLY A 391 2.67 -1.05 -9.75
C GLY A 391 4.06 -0.41 -9.82
N ASP A 392 5.06 -1.24 -9.62
CA ASP A 392 6.45 -0.83 -9.50
C ASP A 392 7.09 -0.52 -10.85
N ILE A 393 7.60 0.70 -11.02
CA ILE A 393 8.23 1.15 -12.29
C ILE A 393 9.47 0.31 -12.66
N ARG A 394 10.13 -0.33 -11.70
CA ARG A 394 11.32 -1.18 -11.95
C ARG A 394 10.99 -2.42 -12.76
N THR A 395 9.69 -2.78 -12.88
CA THR A 395 9.23 -3.85 -13.79
C THR A 395 9.51 -3.56 -15.26
N LEU A 396 9.85 -2.33 -15.61
CA LEU A 396 10.33 -1.94 -16.95
C LEU A 396 11.83 -2.22 -17.13
N ILE A 397 12.60 -2.36 -16.03
CA ILE A 397 14.03 -2.72 -16.08
C ILE A 397 14.17 -4.23 -16.29
N ASP A 398 13.59 -5.02 -15.40
CA ASP A 398 13.52 -6.47 -15.52
C ASP A 398 12.32 -7.01 -14.74
N TYR A 399 11.25 -7.33 -15.44
CA TYR A 399 10.00 -7.77 -14.80
C TYR A 399 10.12 -9.09 -14.02
N LYS A 400 11.19 -9.88 -14.22
CA LYS A 400 11.40 -11.15 -13.52
C LYS A 400 12.09 -10.98 -12.18
N SER A 401 12.90 -9.93 -12.02
CA SER A 401 13.71 -9.67 -10.83
C SER A 401 13.67 -8.20 -10.41
N TYR A 402 12.55 -7.51 -10.68
CA TYR A 402 12.45 -6.06 -10.48
C TYR A 402 12.64 -5.62 -9.03
N ALA A 403 12.24 -6.42 -8.03
CA ALA A 403 12.43 -6.10 -6.63
C ALA A 403 13.90 -5.88 -6.25
N SER A 404 14.81 -6.60 -6.92
CA SER A 404 16.26 -6.47 -6.78
C SER A 404 16.93 -5.71 -7.94
N ALA A 405 16.14 -5.10 -8.85
CA ALA A 405 16.69 -4.41 -10.01
C ALA A 405 17.53 -3.19 -9.58
N ASN A 406 18.76 -3.11 -10.08
CA ASN A 406 19.64 -1.98 -9.83
C ASN A 406 19.19 -0.76 -10.65
N THR A 407 18.95 0.36 -9.97
CA THR A 407 18.50 1.63 -10.54
C THR A 407 19.63 2.63 -10.77
N GLU A 408 20.88 2.32 -10.37
CA GLU A 408 22.04 3.22 -10.52
C GLU A 408 22.36 3.59 -11.98
N ASN A 409 21.85 2.81 -12.94
CA ASN A 409 22.06 3.06 -14.37
C ASN A 409 20.75 3.14 -15.16
N ALA A 410 19.59 3.10 -14.49
CA ALA A 410 18.29 3.17 -15.13
C ALA A 410 17.69 4.58 -15.02
N ARG A 411 17.08 5.03 -16.11
CA ARG A 411 16.43 6.33 -16.20
C ARG A 411 15.01 6.20 -16.71
N PHE A 412 14.13 7.04 -16.17
CA PHE A 412 12.72 7.16 -16.54
C PHE A 412 12.36 8.61 -16.85
N CYS A 413 13.37 9.39 -17.23
CA CYS A 413 13.19 10.80 -17.54
C CYS A 413 12.15 10.98 -18.67
N TYR A 414 11.32 11.99 -18.55
CA TYR A 414 10.22 12.32 -19.47
C TYR A 414 9.12 11.25 -19.66
N LEU A 415 9.15 10.11 -18.97
CA LEU A 415 8.29 8.97 -19.30
C LEU A 415 6.80 9.33 -19.40
N PHE A 416 6.29 10.16 -18.49
CA PHE A 416 4.90 10.64 -18.48
C PHE A 416 4.78 12.14 -18.77
N SER A 417 5.82 12.77 -19.29
CA SER A 417 5.80 14.20 -19.59
C SER A 417 4.67 14.56 -20.55
N GLY A 418 3.81 15.51 -20.15
CA GLY A 418 2.64 15.95 -20.91
C GLY A 418 1.42 15.01 -20.82
N CYS A 419 1.45 13.97 -19.98
CA CYS A 419 0.31 13.06 -19.77
C CYS A 419 -0.80 13.75 -18.94
N THR A 420 -1.55 14.66 -19.55
CA THR A 420 -2.63 15.38 -18.86
C THR A 420 -3.76 14.49 -18.35
N ALA A 421 -3.94 13.29 -18.89
CA ALA A 421 -4.92 12.30 -18.44
C ALA A 421 -4.44 11.46 -17.24
N LEU A 422 -3.16 11.48 -16.90
CA LEU A 422 -2.61 10.67 -15.79
C LEU A 422 -3.07 11.22 -14.44
N SER A 423 -3.88 10.46 -13.70
CA SER A 423 -4.46 10.84 -12.41
C SER A 423 -3.74 10.24 -11.21
N THR A 424 -3.08 9.08 -11.40
CA THR A 424 -2.30 8.37 -10.39
C THR A 424 -1.00 7.89 -11.00
N ALA A 425 0.11 8.01 -10.29
CA ALA A 425 1.45 7.62 -10.72
C ALA A 425 1.80 6.20 -10.27
N PRO A 426 2.72 5.48 -10.98
CA PRO A 426 3.27 4.21 -10.53
C PRO A 426 4.16 4.40 -9.29
N GLU A 427 4.48 3.31 -8.61
CA GLU A 427 5.40 3.28 -7.48
C GLU A 427 6.86 3.51 -7.94
N LEU A 428 7.62 4.28 -7.14
CA LEU A 428 9.02 4.62 -7.39
C LEU A 428 9.92 4.20 -6.21
N PRO A 429 10.06 2.91 -5.93
CA PRO A 429 10.71 2.42 -4.71
C PRO A 429 12.24 2.37 -4.79
N ALA A 430 12.86 2.95 -5.80
CA ALA A 430 14.31 2.97 -5.95
C ALA A 430 14.97 3.75 -4.81
N MET A 431 15.97 3.15 -4.14
CA MET A 431 16.72 3.74 -3.04
C MET A 431 17.95 4.53 -3.50
N THR A 432 18.49 4.18 -4.66
CA THR A 432 19.65 4.83 -5.30
C THR A 432 19.26 5.23 -6.71
N LEU A 433 19.51 6.46 -7.10
CA LEU A 433 19.15 7.01 -8.40
C LEU A 433 20.38 7.29 -9.26
N ALA A 434 20.21 7.11 -10.56
CA ALA A 434 21.12 7.62 -11.58
C ALA A 434 20.98 9.15 -11.74
N ASP A 435 21.97 9.78 -12.39
CA ASP A 435 21.80 11.12 -12.94
C ASP A 435 20.59 11.19 -13.87
N TYR A 436 19.79 12.26 -13.77
CA TYR A 436 18.56 12.46 -14.55
C TYR A 436 17.51 11.33 -14.42
N CYS A 437 17.53 10.48 -13.40
CA CYS A 437 16.68 9.28 -13.29
C CYS A 437 15.20 9.59 -13.52
N TYR A 438 14.64 10.58 -12.82
CA TYR A 438 13.23 10.99 -12.91
C TYR A 438 13.05 12.43 -13.43
N PHE A 439 14.06 12.94 -14.14
CA PHE A 439 14.03 14.27 -14.74
C PHE A 439 12.81 14.47 -15.64
N TYR A 440 11.99 15.51 -15.40
CA TYR A 440 10.75 15.78 -16.13
C TYR A 440 9.71 14.64 -16.15
N MET A 441 9.82 13.63 -15.33
CA MET A 441 9.02 12.39 -15.47
C MET A 441 7.52 12.65 -15.53
N PHE A 442 6.99 13.54 -14.69
CA PHE A 442 5.57 13.91 -14.63
C PHE A 442 5.30 15.36 -15.02
N ASN A 443 6.24 16.01 -15.69
CA ASN A 443 6.04 17.40 -16.14
C ASN A 443 4.73 17.55 -16.91
N GLY A 444 3.88 18.52 -16.52
CA GLY A 444 2.61 18.79 -17.19
C GLY A 444 1.52 17.74 -16.98
N CYS A 445 1.66 16.81 -16.03
CA CYS A 445 0.59 15.89 -15.63
C CYS A 445 -0.47 16.63 -14.82
N SER A 446 -1.28 17.46 -15.51
CA SER A 446 -2.21 18.40 -14.86
C SER A 446 -3.37 17.73 -14.11
N SER A 447 -3.67 16.44 -14.36
CA SER A 447 -4.67 15.66 -13.61
C SER A 447 -4.08 14.86 -12.44
N LEU A 448 -2.77 14.88 -12.23
CA LEU A 448 -2.13 14.17 -11.13
C LEU A 448 -2.44 14.85 -9.81
N THR A 449 -3.24 14.20 -8.97
CA THR A 449 -3.69 14.74 -7.67
C THR A 449 -2.80 14.32 -6.51
N THR A 450 -2.16 13.16 -6.63
CA THR A 450 -1.28 12.58 -5.60
C THR A 450 0.03 12.15 -6.26
N ALA A 451 1.13 12.63 -5.73
CA ALA A 451 2.47 12.22 -6.18
C ALA A 451 2.80 10.81 -5.66
N PRO A 452 3.62 10.03 -6.37
CA PRO A 452 4.18 8.80 -5.84
C PRO A 452 5.18 9.13 -4.72
N GLU A 453 5.41 8.19 -3.83
CA GLU A 453 6.47 8.31 -2.83
C GLU A 453 7.85 8.31 -3.47
N LEU A 454 8.75 9.13 -2.93
CA LEU A 454 10.13 9.23 -3.37
C LEU A 454 11.05 8.61 -2.30
N SER A 455 11.34 7.32 -2.44
CA SER A 455 12.05 6.54 -1.41
C SER A 455 13.58 6.70 -1.44
N ALA A 456 14.15 7.36 -2.45
CA ALA A 456 15.59 7.39 -2.65
C ALA A 456 16.33 8.18 -1.56
N MET A 457 17.32 7.52 -0.97
CA MET A 457 18.24 8.08 0.01
C MET A 457 19.57 8.51 -0.63
N THR A 458 19.95 7.87 -1.75
CA THR A 458 21.16 8.20 -2.52
C THR A 458 20.75 8.85 -3.83
N LEU A 459 21.05 10.13 -3.95
CA LEU A 459 20.73 10.94 -5.13
C LEU A 459 21.92 11.05 -6.07
N ASP A 460 21.64 11.40 -7.33
CA ASP A 460 22.63 11.87 -8.28
C ASP A 460 22.17 13.19 -8.92
N VAL A 461 22.99 13.77 -9.78
CA VAL A 461 22.73 15.09 -10.36
C VAL A 461 21.44 15.12 -11.17
N TYR A 462 20.63 16.16 -11.02
CA TYR A 462 19.35 16.36 -11.71
C TYR A 462 18.34 15.22 -11.55
N CYS A 463 18.49 14.29 -10.61
CA CYS A 463 17.68 13.06 -10.55
C CYS A 463 16.17 13.29 -10.39
N TYR A 464 15.74 14.33 -9.67
CA TYR A 464 14.35 14.75 -9.49
C TYR A 464 14.04 16.12 -10.09
N ALA A 465 14.98 16.70 -10.86
CA ALA A 465 14.77 18.03 -11.40
C ALA A 465 13.54 18.09 -12.30
N GLN A 466 12.70 19.10 -12.09
CA GLN A 466 11.48 19.39 -12.85
C GLN A 466 10.48 18.22 -12.93
N MET A 467 10.57 17.27 -11.98
CA MET A 467 9.79 16.02 -12.00
C MET A 467 8.29 16.29 -12.03
N PHE A 468 7.79 17.22 -11.23
CA PHE A 468 6.36 17.60 -11.13
C PHE A 468 6.09 19.01 -11.67
N LEU A 469 6.97 19.53 -12.53
CA LEU A 469 6.78 20.86 -13.14
C LEU A 469 5.37 20.96 -13.74
N SER A 470 4.60 21.97 -13.35
CA SER A 470 3.23 22.21 -13.85
C SER A 470 2.21 21.09 -13.59
N CYS A 471 2.38 20.30 -12.52
CA CYS A 471 1.34 19.40 -12.01
C CYS A 471 0.29 20.22 -11.25
N THR A 472 -0.59 20.91 -11.96
CA THR A 472 -1.48 21.94 -11.41
C THR A 472 -2.53 21.43 -10.43
N SER A 473 -2.89 20.13 -10.47
CA SER A 473 -3.84 19.49 -9.55
C SER A 473 -3.18 18.86 -8.30
N LEU A 474 -1.84 18.86 -8.22
CA LEU A 474 -1.12 18.30 -7.08
C LEU A 474 -1.34 19.16 -5.84
N THR A 475 -1.92 18.58 -4.79
CA THR A 475 -2.26 19.28 -3.53
C THR A 475 -1.30 19.02 -2.39
N ILE A 476 -0.62 17.87 -2.40
CA ILE A 476 0.32 17.42 -1.38
C ILE A 476 1.58 16.90 -2.09
N ALA A 477 2.73 17.42 -1.72
CA ALA A 477 4.01 16.92 -2.22
C ALA A 477 4.44 15.65 -1.48
N PRO A 478 5.19 14.73 -2.12
CA PRO A 478 5.80 13.59 -1.46
C PRO A 478 6.93 14.04 -0.54
N ALA A 479 7.27 13.24 0.47
CA ALA A 479 8.46 13.49 1.29
C ALA A 479 9.75 13.44 0.45
N LEU A 480 10.76 14.21 0.86
CA LEU A 480 12.11 14.22 0.28
C LEU A 480 13.10 13.68 1.32
N PRO A 481 13.28 12.35 1.43
CA PRO A 481 13.97 11.73 2.56
C PRO A 481 15.48 11.91 2.54
N ALA A 482 16.08 12.19 1.38
CA ALA A 482 17.54 12.32 1.26
C ALA A 482 18.04 13.59 1.95
N THR A 483 19.05 13.43 2.80
CA THR A 483 19.74 14.54 3.52
C THR A 483 21.05 14.94 2.86
N GLU A 484 21.65 14.06 2.05
CA GLU A 484 22.82 14.36 1.23
C GLU A 484 22.40 14.74 -0.19
N LEU A 485 22.55 16.01 -0.53
CA LEU A 485 22.12 16.55 -1.81
C LEU A 485 23.21 16.41 -2.89
N LYS A 486 22.78 16.44 -4.13
CA LYS A 486 23.63 16.54 -5.33
C LYS A 486 23.26 17.78 -6.14
N GLU A 487 24.12 18.17 -7.08
CA GLU A 487 23.87 19.33 -7.94
C GLU A 487 22.51 19.23 -8.60
N ALA A 488 21.69 20.29 -8.44
CA ALA A 488 20.38 20.46 -9.02
C ALA A 488 19.41 19.26 -8.83
N CYS A 489 19.62 18.40 -7.82
CA CYS A 489 18.82 17.19 -7.62
C CYS A 489 17.32 17.47 -7.47
N TYR A 490 16.93 18.61 -6.90
CA TYR A 490 15.54 19.08 -6.75
C TYR A 490 15.27 20.41 -7.48
N TYR A 491 16.05 20.71 -8.52
CA TYR A 491 15.83 21.91 -9.33
C TYR A 491 14.41 21.96 -9.89
N ALA A 492 13.63 23.01 -9.55
CA ALA A 492 12.28 23.26 -10.05
C ALA A 492 11.29 22.07 -9.92
N THR A 493 11.51 21.17 -8.95
CA THR A 493 10.76 19.91 -8.81
C THR A 493 9.25 20.13 -8.77
N PHE A 494 8.77 21.17 -8.06
CA PHE A 494 7.35 21.50 -7.93
C PHE A 494 6.99 22.85 -8.57
N GLU A 495 7.85 23.40 -9.42
CA GLU A 495 7.56 24.67 -10.11
C GLU A 495 6.20 24.60 -10.84
N GLY A 496 5.32 25.55 -10.61
CA GLY A 496 4.00 25.62 -11.26
C GLY A 496 2.95 24.63 -10.69
N CYS A 497 3.18 23.98 -9.56
CA CYS A 497 2.17 23.21 -8.85
C CYS A 497 1.20 24.16 -8.12
N THR A 498 0.30 24.79 -8.87
CA THR A 498 -0.53 25.92 -8.41
C THR A 498 -1.49 25.56 -7.28
N SER A 499 -1.88 24.29 -7.12
CA SER A 499 -2.77 23.79 -6.05
C SER A 499 -2.02 23.26 -4.82
N LEU A 500 -0.68 23.22 -4.84
CA LEU A 500 0.14 22.68 -3.76
C LEU A 500 0.03 23.58 -2.52
N LYS A 501 -0.47 23.03 -1.41
CA LYS A 501 -0.65 23.75 -0.14
C LYS A 501 0.48 23.50 0.86
N THR A 502 0.99 22.28 0.92
CA THR A 502 2.01 21.88 1.87
C THR A 502 3.24 21.39 1.12
N ALA A 503 4.36 22.08 1.34
CA ALA A 503 5.67 21.64 0.85
C ALA A 503 6.16 20.41 1.63
N PRO A 504 7.01 19.56 1.03
CA PRO A 504 7.78 18.61 1.80
C PRO A 504 8.77 19.33 2.72
N GLU A 505 9.16 18.70 3.80
CA GLU A 505 10.25 19.18 4.63
C GLU A 505 11.58 19.07 3.86
N LEU A 506 12.34 20.18 3.78
CA LEU A 506 13.67 20.22 3.18
C LEU A 506 14.70 19.90 4.25
N ASN A 507 14.95 18.58 4.44
CA ASN A 507 15.67 18.03 5.60
C ASN A 507 17.20 18.18 5.53
N ALA A 508 17.76 18.49 4.36
CA ALA A 508 19.21 18.64 4.21
C ALA A 508 19.73 19.83 5.01
N THR A 509 20.79 19.60 5.78
CA THR A 509 21.44 20.63 6.58
C THR A 509 22.47 21.45 5.81
N THR A 510 22.97 20.92 4.70
CA THR A 510 23.98 21.57 3.84
C THR A 510 23.45 21.67 2.41
N LEU A 511 23.46 22.88 1.87
CA LEU A 511 23.04 23.16 0.50
C LEU A 511 24.20 22.94 -0.47
N VAL A 512 23.85 22.49 -1.69
CA VAL A 512 24.78 22.34 -2.81
C VAL A 512 24.28 23.14 -4.04
N GLN A 513 25.11 23.23 -5.08
CA GLN A 513 24.79 24.00 -6.29
C GLN A 513 23.41 23.64 -6.85
N GLY A 514 22.54 24.65 -6.99
CA GLY A 514 21.22 24.56 -7.62
C GLY A 514 20.24 23.60 -6.94
N CYS A 515 20.54 23.02 -5.78
CA CYS A 515 19.78 21.92 -5.18
C CYS A 515 18.30 22.20 -5.00
N TYR A 516 17.91 23.41 -4.57
CA TYR A 516 16.53 23.85 -4.38
C TYR A 516 16.15 25.06 -5.27
N GLN A 517 16.95 25.33 -6.29
CA GLN A 517 16.65 26.44 -7.23
C GLN A 517 15.25 26.25 -7.80
N LYS A 518 14.38 27.26 -7.70
CA LYS A 518 12.99 27.31 -8.19
C LYS A 518 12.05 26.20 -7.70
N ILE A 519 12.41 25.47 -6.64
CA ILE A 519 11.66 24.27 -6.23
C ILE A 519 10.16 24.51 -6.05
N PHE A 520 9.74 25.68 -5.52
CA PHE A 520 8.35 26.07 -5.30
C PHE A 520 7.92 27.32 -6.09
N LYS A 521 8.67 27.70 -7.10
CA LYS A 521 8.27 28.83 -7.95
C LYS A 521 6.88 28.56 -8.53
N ASP A 522 6.00 29.56 -8.55
CA ASP A 522 4.60 29.46 -9.02
C ASP A 522 3.71 28.45 -8.25
N CYS A 523 4.09 28.00 -7.05
CA CYS A 523 3.20 27.26 -6.15
C CYS A 523 2.25 28.22 -5.43
N LEU A 524 1.23 28.70 -6.11
CA LEU A 524 0.44 29.86 -5.69
C LEU A 524 -0.35 29.66 -4.40
N ALA A 525 -0.77 28.42 -4.10
CA ALA A 525 -1.58 28.06 -2.92
C ALA A 525 -0.73 27.65 -1.70
N LEU A 526 0.60 27.74 -1.76
CA LEU A 526 1.51 27.20 -0.75
C LEU A 526 1.36 27.92 0.59
N GLU A 527 1.06 27.17 1.64
CA GLU A 527 0.78 27.68 2.99
C GLU A 527 1.95 27.40 3.96
N ASN A 528 2.64 26.28 3.81
CA ASN A 528 3.67 25.83 4.77
C ASN A 528 4.94 25.42 4.04
N VAL A 529 6.09 25.90 4.53
CA VAL A 529 7.42 25.51 4.06
C VAL A 529 8.34 25.33 5.26
N THR A 530 9.07 24.22 5.32
CA THR A 530 10.12 23.95 6.32
C THR A 530 11.44 23.71 5.61
N MET A 531 12.51 24.41 6.02
CA MET A 531 13.86 24.27 5.47
C MET A 531 14.89 24.28 6.59
N LEU A 532 15.61 23.16 6.74
CA LEU A 532 16.50 22.91 7.89
C LEU A 532 17.98 23.17 7.59
N ALA A 533 18.30 23.68 6.41
CA ALA A 533 19.68 24.00 6.04
C ALA A 533 20.28 25.07 6.96
N THR A 534 21.51 24.84 7.39
CA THR A 534 22.33 25.75 8.21
C THR A 534 23.62 26.15 7.50
N ASP A 535 24.02 25.42 6.45
CA ASP A 535 25.28 25.58 5.73
C ASP A 535 25.09 25.52 4.20
N GLY A 536 26.15 25.83 3.44
CA GLY A 536 26.18 25.78 1.98
C GLY A 536 25.49 26.94 1.27
N PHE A 537 25.14 28.02 1.97
CA PHE A 537 24.47 29.20 1.38
C PHE A 537 25.35 30.01 0.42
N ASP A 538 26.64 29.75 0.35
CA ASP A 538 27.59 30.34 -0.57
C ASP A 538 27.70 29.60 -1.91
N THR A 539 27.04 28.44 -2.02
CA THR A 539 27.03 27.66 -3.27
C THR A 539 26.14 28.29 -4.33
N ASN A 540 26.56 28.18 -5.59
CA ASN A 540 25.87 28.83 -6.72
C ASN A 540 24.43 28.34 -6.84
N TRP A 541 23.48 29.30 -6.86
CA TRP A 541 22.06 29.11 -7.12
C TRP A 541 21.33 28.14 -6.20
N CYS A 542 21.91 27.74 -5.05
CA CYS A 542 21.33 26.75 -4.14
C CYS A 542 19.85 27.02 -3.79
N LEU A 543 19.47 28.30 -3.57
CA LEU A 543 18.11 28.76 -3.25
C LEU A 543 17.61 29.83 -4.25
N ASN A 544 18.20 29.95 -5.43
CA ASN A 544 17.76 30.97 -6.39
C ASN A 544 16.28 30.77 -6.77
N ASN A 545 15.44 31.76 -6.47
CA ASN A 545 14.00 31.78 -6.73
C ASN A 545 13.25 30.56 -6.16
N TRP A 546 13.72 29.95 -5.08
CA TRP A 546 13.12 28.74 -4.51
C TRP A 546 11.65 28.93 -4.06
N LEU A 547 11.31 30.16 -3.61
CA LEU A 547 9.95 30.62 -3.31
C LEU A 547 9.40 31.58 -4.40
N GLY A 548 9.97 31.54 -5.60
CA GLY A 548 9.59 32.40 -6.70
C GLY A 548 10.27 33.78 -6.70
N TYR A 549 9.77 34.69 -7.51
CA TYR A 549 10.26 36.07 -7.63
C TYR A 549 9.14 37.02 -8.07
N TYR A 550 9.39 38.32 -7.93
CA TYR A 550 8.56 39.40 -8.43
C TYR A 550 9.41 40.26 -9.37
N LYS A 551 8.92 40.53 -10.58
CA LYS A 551 9.56 41.38 -11.56
C LYS A 551 8.56 42.39 -12.16
N ASP A 552 8.91 43.68 -12.07
CA ASP A 552 8.20 44.76 -12.71
C ASP A 552 9.04 45.25 -13.91
N TYR A 553 8.49 45.20 -15.11
CA TYR A 553 9.17 45.58 -16.35
C TYR A 553 9.09 47.08 -16.61
N GLY A 554 8.35 47.84 -15.76
CA GLY A 554 8.27 49.31 -15.85
C GLY A 554 7.33 49.85 -16.93
N ASP A 555 6.70 49.00 -17.70
CA ASP A 555 5.73 49.32 -18.76
C ASP A 555 4.29 48.97 -18.39
N GLY A 556 4.05 48.67 -17.11
CA GLY A 556 2.78 48.14 -16.58
C GLY A 556 2.68 46.64 -16.61
N ASN A 557 3.68 45.93 -17.16
CA ASN A 557 3.78 44.48 -17.09
C ASN A 557 4.49 44.07 -15.81
N VAL A 558 3.87 43.17 -15.07
CA VAL A 558 4.39 42.59 -13.81
C VAL A 558 4.38 41.11 -13.92
N GLU A 559 5.50 40.47 -13.62
CA GLU A 559 5.62 39.02 -13.44
C GLU A 559 5.77 38.70 -11.96
N ASP A 560 4.78 38.04 -11.38
CA ASP A 560 4.78 37.59 -9.97
C ASP A 560 4.63 36.09 -9.91
N CYS A 561 5.76 35.43 -9.77
CA CYS A 561 5.92 33.96 -9.65
C CYS A 561 6.08 33.50 -8.19
N SER A 562 5.61 34.33 -7.23
CA SER A 562 5.81 34.07 -5.80
C SER A 562 4.96 32.89 -5.30
N ALA A 563 5.59 31.93 -4.65
CA ALA A 563 4.92 30.88 -3.92
C ALA A 563 4.00 31.48 -2.84
N GLY A 564 2.84 30.86 -2.63
CA GLY A 564 1.90 31.24 -1.58
C GLY A 564 1.22 32.58 -1.77
N LYS A 565 1.33 33.25 -2.92
CA LYS A 565 0.68 34.57 -3.12
C LYS A 565 -0.84 34.53 -2.96
N ASN A 566 -1.47 33.38 -3.23
CA ASN A 566 -2.92 33.18 -3.09
C ASN A 566 -3.29 32.54 -1.74
N ALA A 567 -2.32 32.18 -0.90
CA ALA A 567 -2.58 31.59 0.41
C ALA A 567 -3.10 32.64 1.39
N SER A 568 -4.09 32.27 2.21
CA SER A 568 -4.64 33.15 3.24
C SER A 568 -3.69 33.31 4.45
N THR A 569 -2.93 32.26 4.75
CA THR A 569 -1.92 32.24 5.81
C THR A 569 -0.66 31.56 5.29
N ARG A 570 0.50 31.91 5.86
CA ARG A 570 1.78 31.27 5.51
C ARG A 570 2.60 31.02 6.76
N THR A 571 3.28 29.88 6.79
CA THR A 571 4.23 29.53 7.85
C THR A 571 5.55 29.09 7.22
N LEU A 572 6.61 29.83 7.51
CA LEU A 572 7.98 29.46 7.14
C LEU A 572 8.71 29.01 8.39
N THR A 573 9.12 27.75 8.42
CA THR A 573 9.92 27.19 9.51
C THR A 573 11.36 27.02 9.06
N LEU A 574 12.29 27.56 9.80
CA LEU A 574 13.72 27.54 9.50
C LEU A 574 14.50 26.95 10.68
N ALA A 575 15.72 26.51 10.45
CA ALA A 575 16.59 25.96 11.48
C ALA A 575 16.82 26.97 12.63
N ASN A 576 17.07 28.25 12.32
CA ASN A 576 17.30 29.30 13.30
C ASN A 576 17.13 30.71 12.68
N VAL A 577 17.22 31.75 13.53
CA VAL A 577 17.08 33.16 13.12
C VAL A 577 18.23 33.63 12.20
N GLU A 578 19.40 33.06 12.30
CA GLU A 578 20.55 33.44 11.46
C GLU A 578 20.30 33.07 9.99
N VAL A 579 19.68 31.90 9.76
CA VAL A 579 19.26 31.47 8.43
C VAL A 579 18.27 32.47 7.84
N TYR A 580 17.26 32.92 8.60
CA TYR A 580 16.31 33.93 8.13
C TYR A 580 17.03 35.22 7.74
N ASN A 581 17.95 35.70 8.56
CA ASN A 581 18.71 36.93 8.28
C ASN A 581 19.55 36.78 7.00
N LYS A 582 20.16 35.60 6.75
CA LYS A 582 20.86 35.32 5.47
C LYS A 582 19.92 35.39 4.27
N LEU A 583 18.71 34.78 4.37
CA LEU A 583 17.73 34.80 3.29
C LEU A 583 17.29 36.22 2.92
N VAL A 584 17.10 37.09 3.93
CA VAL A 584 16.68 38.49 3.73
C VAL A 584 17.83 39.35 3.18
N ALA A 585 19.07 39.11 3.67
CA ALA A 585 20.25 39.89 3.23
C ALA A 585 20.68 39.61 1.80
N ASN A 586 20.47 38.38 1.31
CA ASN A 586 20.89 37.95 -0.03
C ASN A 586 19.86 38.27 -1.15
N GLN A 587 19.20 39.37 -1.08
CA GLN A 587 18.41 39.93 -2.21
C GLN A 587 19.35 40.46 -3.30
N ILE A 588 19.86 39.59 -4.15
CA ILE A 588 20.95 39.91 -5.08
C ILE A 588 20.45 40.76 -6.28
N THR A 589 19.25 40.54 -6.79
CA THR A 589 18.63 41.36 -7.86
C THR A 589 17.12 41.15 -7.86
N LYS A 590 16.36 42.00 -8.64
CA LYS A 590 14.92 41.81 -8.89
C LYS A 590 14.59 40.48 -9.61
N GLU A 591 15.58 39.82 -10.22
CA GLU A 591 15.42 38.59 -10.98
C GLU A 591 15.90 37.30 -10.22
N SER A 592 16.51 37.49 -9.05
CA SER A 592 17.11 36.42 -8.28
C SER A 592 16.91 36.69 -6.78
N THR A 593 15.84 36.15 -6.22
CA THR A 593 15.49 36.36 -4.82
C THR A 593 15.59 35.04 -4.05
N TRP A 594 16.07 35.10 -2.80
CA TRP A 594 16.06 33.96 -1.88
C TRP A 594 14.80 33.94 -1.02
N ILE A 595 14.08 35.06 -0.89
CA ILE A 595 12.82 35.15 -0.18
C ILE A 595 11.96 36.27 -0.78
N THR A 596 10.73 35.96 -1.15
CA THR A 596 9.79 36.96 -1.65
C THR A 596 9.10 37.70 -0.49
N ASP A 597 8.50 38.85 -0.77
CA ASP A 597 7.83 39.66 0.25
C ASP A 597 6.72 38.91 0.98
N TYR A 598 6.05 37.96 0.31
CA TYR A 598 5.02 37.10 0.92
C TYR A 598 5.53 36.24 2.09
N TRP A 599 6.83 35.93 2.15
CA TRP A 599 7.43 35.07 3.14
C TRP A 599 8.32 35.83 4.14
N LYS A 600 8.24 37.17 4.17
CA LYS A 600 8.98 38.02 5.12
C LYS A 600 8.17 38.33 6.37
N THR A 601 8.87 38.62 7.47
CA THR A 601 8.25 39.20 8.68
C THR A 601 7.55 40.52 8.35
N GLY A 602 6.35 40.70 8.91
CA GLY A 602 5.56 41.91 8.69
C GLY A 602 4.65 41.89 7.45
N HIS A 603 4.76 40.89 6.59
CA HIS A 603 3.74 40.63 5.57
C HIS A 603 2.49 40.03 6.24
N GLN A 604 1.30 40.47 5.86
CA GLN A 604 0.04 40.02 6.44
C GLN A 604 -0.08 38.49 6.39
N SER A 605 -0.43 37.88 7.54
CA SER A 605 -0.68 36.45 7.67
C SER A 605 0.54 35.53 7.45
N THR A 606 1.77 36.03 7.62
CA THR A 606 2.98 35.19 7.56
C THR A 606 3.61 35.04 8.94
N THR A 607 3.80 33.79 9.36
CA THR A 607 4.47 33.40 10.60
C THR A 607 5.85 32.82 10.29
N ILE A 608 6.87 33.26 10.99
CA ILE A 608 8.23 32.69 10.89
C ILE A 608 8.51 31.91 12.19
N ASN A 609 8.79 30.64 12.05
CA ASN A 609 9.16 29.73 13.14
C ASN A 609 10.63 29.34 13.05
N TYR A 610 11.22 29.01 14.19
CA TYR A 610 12.59 28.50 14.28
C TYR A 610 12.59 27.22 15.10
N MET A 611 13.29 26.19 14.59
CA MET A 611 13.38 24.87 15.25
C MET A 611 14.21 24.92 16.54
N ASN A 612 15.21 25.80 16.60
CA ASN A 612 16.10 25.99 17.76
C ASN A 612 15.77 27.29 18.53
N ASN A 613 14.57 27.35 19.10
CA ASN A 613 14.19 28.37 20.09
C ASN A 613 14.43 27.85 21.53
N GLN A 614 15.65 27.31 21.83
CA GLN A 614 16.09 27.06 23.19
C GLN A 614 17.37 27.84 23.47
#